data_43c4a0c2a0cff8a64059773d1c9154eb
#
_entry.id   43c4a0c2a0cff8a64059773d1c9154eb
#
_cell.length_a   1.000
_cell.length_b   1.000
_cell.length_c   1.000
_cell.angle_alpha   90.00
_cell.angle_beta   90.00
_cell.angle_gamma   90.00
#
_symmetry.space_group_name_H-M   'P 1'
#
loop_
_entity.id
_entity.type
_entity.pdbx_description
1 polymer ?
#
loop_
_entity_poly.entity_id
_entity_poly.type
_entity_poly.pdbx_seq_one_letter_code
_entity_poly.pdbx_strand_id
1 'polypeptide(L)'
;MLCRPVLAVWERWAAVAAATLALTACMVPQWQKPGTPVSAIVAGMGQPHVKVPLEGGGERWVYSRQPAGQQVYHMVFDAQQRLQSVEQVLDEAHFQRLRPGHDNRESVHRYFGKPALVEGVGNFKGDIWTYRIQQNGIDRQAHVFIDPQGVVQRIMFTDEPRLDDDRGR
;
A
#
# COMPACT_ATOMS: atom_id res chain seq x y z
N MET A 1 34.92 -18.58 -57.37
CA MET A 1 34.94 -19.15 -56.01
C MET A 1 34.36 -18.10 -55.06
N LEU A 2 33.10 -18.31 -54.61
CA LEU A 2 32.36 -17.33 -53.81
C LEU A 2 32.55 -17.62 -52.32
N CYS A 3 33.15 -16.68 -51.59
CA CYS A 3 33.20 -16.72 -50.13
C CYS A 3 31.95 -16.01 -49.59
N ARG A 4 30.98 -16.77 -49.06
CA ARG A 4 29.77 -16.21 -48.41
C ARG A 4 30.12 -15.83 -46.96
N PRO A 5 29.70 -14.65 -46.47
CA PRO A 5 30.01 -14.21 -45.11
C PRO A 5 29.12 -14.92 -44.07
N VAL A 6 29.74 -15.54 -43.10
CA VAL A 6 29.14 -16.26 -41.98
C VAL A 6 28.65 -15.27 -40.87
N LEU A 7 28.69 -13.97 -41.12
CA LEU A 7 28.44 -12.94 -40.11
C LEU A 7 26.95 -12.63 -39.80
N ALA A 8 26.01 -13.16 -40.60
CA ALA A 8 24.58 -12.81 -40.43
C ALA A 8 23.80 -13.60 -39.39
N VAL A 9 24.38 -14.59 -38.75
CA VAL A 9 23.68 -15.47 -37.79
C VAL A 9 23.80 -14.97 -36.36
N TRP A 10 24.88 -14.27 -36.00
CA TRP A 10 25.11 -13.78 -34.64
C TRP A 10 24.22 -12.59 -34.25
N GLU A 11 23.87 -11.72 -35.18
CA GLU A 11 22.99 -10.57 -34.91
C GLU A 11 21.57 -10.98 -34.57
N ARG A 12 21.07 -12.09 -35.10
CA ARG A 12 19.71 -12.57 -34.84
C ARG A 12 19.52 -13.16 -33.44
N TRP A 13 20.60 -13.73 -32.86
CA TRP A 13 20.56 -14.28 -31.49
C TRP A 13 20.69 -13.20 -30.41
N ALA A 14 21.38 -12.10 -30.69
CA ALA A 14 21.50 -10.96 -29.78
C ALA A 14 20.17 -10.22 -29.62
N ALA A 15 19.36 -10.12 -30.68
CA ALA A 15 18.06 -9.47 -30.63
C ALA A 15 17.00 -10.26 -29.83
N VAL A 16 17.07 -11.59 -29.83
CA VAL A 16 16.16 -12.45 -29.06
C VAL A 16 16.47 -12.42 -27.57
N ALA A 17 17.76 -12.32 -27.20
CA ALA A 17 18.18 -12.23 -25.78
C ALA A 17 17.79 -10.89 -25.13
N ALA A 18 17.69 -9.79 -25.89
CA ALA A 18 17.31 -8.48 -25.36
C ALA A 18 15.79 -8.35 -25.11
N ALA A 19 14.96 -9.16 -25.77
CA ALA A 19 13.49 -9.09 -25.64
C ALA A 19 12.96 -9.83 -24.40
N THR A 20 13.75 -10.65 -23.74
CA THR A 20 13.32 -11.44 -22.56
C THR A 20 13.44 -10.70 -21.21
N LEU A 21 14.03 -9.50 -21.17
CA LEU A 21 14.23 -8.75 -19.91
C LEU A 21 13.10 -7.76 -19.55
N ALA A 22 12.05 -7.66 -20.33
CA ALA A 22 11.02 -6.61 -20.12
C ALA A 22 9.72 -7.08 -19.50
N LEU A 23 9.62 -8.30 -18.96
CA LEU A 23 8.47 -8.76 -18.18
C LEU A 23 8.72 -8.51 -16.68
N THR A 24 8.87 -7.26 -16.27
CA THR A 24 8.63 -6.87 -14.88
C THR A 24 7.13 -7.00 -14.62
N ALA A 25 6.68 -8.21 -14.30
CA ALA A 25 5.33 -8.42 -13.80
C ALA A 25 5.16 -7.52 -12.59
N CYS A 26 4.20 -6.59 -12.62
CA CYS A 26 3.83 -5.78 -11.47
C CYS A 26 3.48 -6.75 -10.33
N MET A 27 4.39 -6.91 -9.38
CA MET A 27 4.13 -7.73 -8.20
C MET A 27 3.09 -7.03 -7.36
N VAL A 28 2.03 -7.74 -7.00
CA VAL A 28 0.97 -7.24 -6.11
C VAL A 28 1.06 -7.96 -4.76
N PRO A 29 0.86 -7.24 -3.63
CA PRO A 29 1.05 -7.79 -2.29
C PRO A 29 0.28 -9.08 -2.05
N GLN A 30 -0.99 -9.14 -2.44
CA GLN A 30 -1.88 -10.27 -2.19
C GLN A 30 -1.47 -11.59 -2.88
N TRP A 31 -0.56 -11.55 -3.85
CA TRP A 31 -0.07 -12.75 -4.55
C TRP A 31 1.25 -13.27 -4.00
N GLN A 32 1.81 -12.56 -3.02
CA GLN A 32 3.06 -12.99 -2.42
C GLN A 32 2.84 -14.18 -1.49
N LYS A 33 3.72 -15.17 -1.58
CA LYS A 33 3.60 -16.42 -0.81
C LYS A 33 4.49 -16.36 0.43
N PRO A 34 4.06 -16.98 1.55
CA PRO A 34 4.95 -17.20 2.68
C PRO A 34 6.27 -17.83 2.25
N GLY A 35 7.37 -17.43 2.90
CA GLY A 35 8.72 -17.82 2.56
C GLY A 35 9.42 -16.94 1.52
N THR A 36 8.70 -16.04 0.81
CA THR A 36 9.31 -15.11 -0.14
C THR A 36 10.33 -14.21 0.58
N PRO A 37 11.58 -14.12 0.09
CA PRO A 37 12.58 -13.27 0.73
C PRO A 37 12.27 -11.78 0.51
N VAL A 38 12.60 -10.95 1.50
CA VAL A 38 12.46 -9.48 1.46
C VAL A 38 13.07 -8.88 0.18
N SER A 39 14.23 -9.37 -0.25
CA SER A 39 14.89 -8.87 -1.46
C SER A 39 14.04 -9.00 -2.72
N ALA A 40 13.30 -10.10 -2.86
CA ALA A 40 12.38 -10.30 -3.99
C ALA A 40 11.18 -9.36 -3.91
N ILE A 41 10.63 -9.14 -2.70
CA ILE A 41 9.54 -8.19 -2.47
C ILE A 41 9.98 -6.78 -2.87
N VAL A 42 11.15 -6.33 -2.39
CA VAL A 42 11.68 -4.99 -2.71
C VAL A 42 11.98 -4.86 -4.20
N ALA A 43 12.53 -5.89 -4.84
CA ALA A 43 12.81 -5.86 -6.28
C ALA A 43 11.53 -5.71 -7.12
N GLY A 44 10.42 -6.32 -6.69
CA GLY A 44 9.16 -6.29 -7.45
C GLY A 44 8.18 -5.18 -7.07
N MET A 45 8.22 -4.70 -5.82
CA MET A 45 7.25 -3.73 -5.29
C MET A 45 7.88 -2.42 -4.82
N GLY A 46 9.22 -2.35 -4.73
CA GLY A 46 9.92 -1.22 -4.13
C GLY A 46 9.92 -1.25 -2.60
N GLN A 47 10.40 -0.14 -2.01
CA GLN A 47 10.43 0.00 -0.56
C GLN A 47 9.03 0.19 0.03
N PRO A 48 8.76 -0.33 1.24
CA PRO A 48 7.51 -0.07 1.93
C PRO A 48 7.41 1.40 2.39
N HIS A 49 6.21 1.87 2.62
CA HIS A 49 5.95 3.21 3.13
C HIS A 49 6.31 3.34 4.62
N VAL A 50 6.12 2.27 5.38
CA VAL A 50 6.45 2.21 6.82
C VAL A 50 7.03 0.83 7.13
N LYS A 51 8.03 0.80 8.02
CA LYS A 51 8.57 -0.41 8.65
C LYS A 51 8.37 -0.33 10.15
N VAL A 52 7.83 -1.38 10.72
CA VAL A 52 7.58 -1.50 12.15
C VAL A 52 8.29 -2.73 12.67
N PRO A 53 9.29 -2.59 13.56
CA PRO A 53 9.92 -3.74 14.18
C PRO A 53 8.91 -4.49 15.06
N LEU A 54 9.03 -5.81 15.09
CA LEU A 54 8.21 -6.70 15.89
C LEU A 54 9.08 -7.39 16.96
N GLU A 55 8.43 -7.80 18.02
CA GLU A 55 9.08 -8.65 19.03
C GLU A 55 9.58 -9.94 18.39
N GLY A 56 10.76 -10.41 18.80
CA GLY A 56 11.39 -11.59 18.19
C GLY A 56 12.22 -11.33 16.93
N GLY A 57 12.47 -10.04 16.57
CA GLY A 57 13.40 -9.64 15.50
C GLY A 57 12.80 -9.64 14.09
N GLY A 58 11.50 -9.81 13.97
CA GLY A 58 10.77 -9.66 12.72
C GLY A 58 10.39 -8.20 12.44
N GLU A 59 9.76 -7.96 11.29
CA GLU A 59 9.27 -6.65 10.87
C GLU A 59 7.87 -6.76 10.24
N ARG A 60 7.04 -5.75 10.47
CA ARG A 60 5.81 -5.52 9.70
C ARG A 60 6.04 -4.36 8.76
N TRP A 61 5.88 -4.61 7.49
CA TRP A 61 5.97 -3.62 6.43
C TRP A 61 4.58 -3.17 5.96
N VAL A 62 4.42 -1.87 5.72
CA VAL A 62 3.17 -1.28 5.28
C VAL A 62 3.31 -0.79 3.85
N TYR A 63 2.53 -1.36 2.95
CA TYR A 63 2.40 -0.94 1.57
C TYR A 63 1.03 -0.30 1.36
N SER A 64 1.00 1.01 1.18
CA SER A 64 -0.22 1.78 0.98
C SER A 64 -0.41 2.14 -0.49
N ARG A 65 -1.62 2.03 -0.98
CA ARG A 65 -2.04 2.51 -2.30
C ARG A 65 -2.74 3.87 -2.25
N GLN A 66 -2.87 4.46 -1.04
CA GLN A 66 -3.43 5.80 -0.88
C GLN A 66 -2.57 6.87 -1.57
N PRO A 67 -3.15 7.93 -2.12
CA PRO A 67 -4.58 8.24 -2.22
C PRO A 67 -5.27 7.58 -3.43
N ALA A 68 -4.51 7.03 -4.39
CA ALA A 68 -5.04 6.54 -5.65
C ALA A 68 -5.85 5.24 -5.53
N GLY A 69 -5.50 4.38 -4.55
CA GLY A 69 -6.18 3.11 -4.31
C GLY A 69 -6.77 3.02 -2.90
N GLN A 70 -7.57 2.00 -2.66
CA GLN A 70 -8.32 1.78 -1.42
C GLN A 70 -7.77 0.58 -0.62
N GLN A 71 -6.47 0.28 -0.77
CA GLN A 71 -5.84 -0.83 -0.07
C GLN A 71 -4.59 -0.36 0.68
N VAL A 72 -4.39 -0.97 1.86
CA VAL A 72 -3.14 -0.96 2.61
C VAL A 72 -2.84 -2.39 3.03
N TYR A 73 -1.64 -2.84 2.72
CA TYR A 73 -1.22 -4.20 3.04
C TYR A 73 -0.18 -4.18 4.15
N HIS A 74 -0.40 -5.01 5.17
CA HIS A 74 0.63 -5.42 6.10
C HIS A 74 1.30 -6.68 5.58
N MET A 75 2.61 -6.63 5.46
CA MET A 75 3.45 -7.78 5.15
C MET A 75 4.34 -8.05 6.36
N VAL A 76 4.17 -9.18 6.99
CA VAL A 76 4.95 -9.57 8.17
C VAL A 76 6.10 -10.45 7.74
N PHE A 77 7.30 -10.11 8.19
CA PHE A 77 8.53 -10.85 7.94
C PHE A 77 9.12 -11.36 9.26
N ASP A 78 9.72 -12.55 9.22
CA ASP A 78 10.48 -13.09 10.36
C ASP A 78 11.89 -12.49 10.48
N ALA A 79 12.62 -12.91 11.52
CA ALA A 79 14.00 -12.48 11.75
C ALA A 79 14.97 -12.90 10.62
N GLN A 80 14.61 -13.91 9.82
CA GLN A 80 15.36 -14.36 8.65
C GLN A 80 14.96 -13.61 7.37
N GLN A 81 14.17 -12.53 7.49
CA GLN A 81 13.67 -11.70 6.38
C GLN A 81 12.86 -12.50 5.35
N ARG A 82 12.03 -13.44 5.83
CA ARG A 82 11.10 -14.19 5.01
C ARG A 82 9.68 -13.80 5.32
N LEU A 83 8.88 -13.62 4.28
CA LEU A 83 7.45 -13.30 4.39
C LEU A 83 6.72 -14.40 5.15
N GLN A 84 5.97 -14.00 6.17
CA GLN A 84 5.12 -14.89 6.98
C GLN A 84 3.64 -14.75 6.58
N SER A 85 3.17 -13.51 6.43
CA SER A 85 1.78 -13.23 6.09
C SER A 85 1.63 -11.93 5.31
N VAL A 86 0.51 -11.85 4.58
CA VAL A 86 0.02 -10.64 3.93
C VAL A 86 -1.43 -10.44 4.33
N GLU A 87 -1.77 -9.24 4.81
CA GLU A 87 -3.13 -8.88 5.21
C GLU A 87 -3.49 -7.52 4.62
N GLN A 88 -4.68 -7.40 4.03
CA GLN A 88 -5.27 -6.12 3.66
C GLN A 88 -5.96 -5.55 4.90
N VAL A 89 -5.57 -4.35 5.34
CA VAL A 89 -6.00 -3.77 6.63
C VAL A 89 -6.78 -2.45 6.48
N LEU A 90 -7.03 -2.00 5.27
CA LEU A 90 -7.75 -0.75 5.03
C LEU A 90 -9.25 -1.03 4.87
N ASP A 91 -9.89 -1.42 5.95
CA ASP A 91 -11.31 -1.68 6.04
C ASP A 91 -11.89 -1.18 7.37
N GLU A 92 -13.21 -1.14 7.46
CA GLU A 92 -13.93 -0.62 8.62
C GLU A 92 -13.58 -1.38 9.91
N ALA A 93 -13.45 -2.72 9.84
CA ALA A 93 -13.17 -3.54 11.02
C ALA A 93 -11.79 -3.22 11.62
N HIS A 94 -10.79 -2.88 10.80
CA HIS A 94 -9.48 -2.48 11.30
C HIS A 94 -9.49 -1.06 11.89
N PHE A 95 -10.22 -0.11 11.30
CA PHE A 95 -10.38 1.22 11.89
C PHE A 95 -11.11 1.19 13.23
N GLN A 96 -12.09 0.29 13.42
CA GLN A 96 -12.81 0.11 14.69
C GLN A 96 -11.91 -0.43 15.82
N ARG A 97 -10.72 -0.94 15.52
CA ARG A 97 -9.73 -1.35 16.53
C ARG A 97 -8.96 -0.16 17.13
N LEU A 98 -9.01 1.01 16.49
CA LEU A 98 -8.43 2.23 17.07
C LEU A 98 -9.20 2.59 18.34
N ARG A 99 -8.47 2.99 19.37
CA ARG A 99 -9.01 3.32 20.71
C ARG A 99 -8.97 4.84 20.91
N PRO A 100 -10.09 5.54 20.76
CA PRO A 100 -10.15 6.97 21.06
C PRO A 100 -9.62 7.27 22.47
N GLY A 101 -8.91 8.37 22.62
CA GLY A 101 -8.24 8.77 23.87
C GLY A 101 -6.92 8.04 24.17
N HIS A 102 -6.57 6.97 23.43
CA HIS A 102 -5.35 6.18 23.65
C HIS A 102 -4.45 6.14 22.42
N ASP A 103 -5.00 5.87 21.23
CA ASP A 103 -4.24 5.87 20.00
C ASP A 103 -3.94 7.30 19.54
N ASN A 104 -2.86 7.47 18.83
CA ASN A 104 -2.38 8.77 18.42
C ASN A 104 -2.03 8.79 16.92
N ARG A 105 -1.66 9.97 16.41
CA ARG A 105 -1.27 10.21 15.01
C ARG A 105 -0.19 9.23 14.54
N GLU A 106 0.78 8.94 15.38
CA GLU A 106 1.86 8.03 15.04
C GLU A 106 1.37 6.58 14.93
N SER A 107 0.54 6.11 15.85
CA SER A 107 -0.04 4.77 15.83
C SER A 107 -0.90 4.57 14.57
N VAL A 108 -1.72 5.55 14.21
CA VAL A 108 -2.51 5.55 12.96
C VAL A 108 -1.60 5.47 11.74
N HIS A 109 -0.55 6.31 11.68
CA HIS A 109 0.40 6.30 10.57
C HIS A 109 1.18 4.98 10.47
N ARG A 110 1.62 4.42 11.59
CA ARG A 110 2.33 3.14 11.64
C ARG A 110 1.46 1.96 11.24
N TYR A 111 0.14 2.10 11.35
CA TYR A 111 -0.81 1.05 11.01
C TYR A 111 -1.35 1.18 9.57
N PHE A 112 -1.85 2.37 9.20
CA PHE A 112 -2.51 2.58 7.91
C PHE A 112 -1.64 3.33 6.88
N GLY A 113 -0.49 3.87 7.28
CA GLY A 113 0.33 4.75 6.44
C GLY A 113 -0.26 6.16 6.34
N LYS A 114 0.13 6.89 5.28
CA LYS A 114 -0.40 8.24 5.04
C LYS A 114 -1.87 8.18 4.60
N PRO A 115 -2.71 9.11 5.09
CA PRO A 115 -4.09 9.24 4.63
C PRO A 115 -4.15 9.76 3.18
N ALA A 116 -5.30 9.61 2.54
CA ALA A 116 -5.59 10.20 1.24
C ALA A 116 -5.70 11.73 1.33
N LEU A 117 -6.27 12.23 2.42
CA LEU A 117 -6.49 13.65 2.65
C LEU A 117 -6.29 13.98 4.13
N VAL A 118 -5.72 15.15 4.42
CA VAL A 118 -5.67 15.75 5.75
C VAL A 118 -6.34 17.12 5.66
N GLU A 119 -7.34 17.33 6.47
CA GLU A 119 -8.11 18.59 6.49
C GLU A 119 -8.49 19.00 7.91
N GLY A 120 -8.81 20.29 8.08
CA GLY A 120 -9.43 20.83 9.30
C GLY A 120 -10.86 21.24 9.00
N VAL A 121 -11.75 21.12 9.99
CA VAL A 121 -13.12 21.62 9.92
C VAL A 121 -13.39 22.59 11.06
N GLY A 122 -14.17 23.65 10.81
CA GLY A 122 -14.34 24.76 11.74
C GLY A 122 -14.92 24.42 13.12
N ASN A 123 -15.59 23.29 13.25
CA ASN A 123 -16.20 22.82 14.51
C ASN A 123 -15.37 21.75 15.26
N PHE A 124 -14.19 21.41 14.75
CA PHE A 124 -13.25 20.48 15.39
C PHE A 124 -11.86 21.10 15.41
N LYS A 125 -11.26 21.21 16.61
CA LYS A 125 -9.86 21.64 16.76
C LYS A 125 -8.97 20.42 16.56
N GLY A 126 -8.20 20.40 15.46
CA GLY A 126 -7.31 19.30 15.10
C GLY A 126 -7.39 18.95 13.63
N ASP A 127 -6.85 17.79 13.28
CA ASP A 127 -6.81 17.28 11.92
C ASP A 127 -7.81 16.14 11.73
N ILE A 128 -8.40 16.06 10.56
CA ILE A 128 -9.16 14.90 10.12
C ILE A 128 -8.35 14.19 9.06
N TRP A 129 -7.95 12.97 9.36
CA TRP A 129 -7.26 12.09 8.44
C TRP A 129 -8.26 11.20 7.73
N THR A 130 -8.44 11.43 6.43
CA THR A 130 -9.40 10.69 5.61
C THR A 130 -8.67 9.63 4.79
N TYR A 131 -9.14 8.39 4.91
CA TYR A 131 -8.70 7.24 4.14
C TYR A 131 -9.82 6.78 3.22
N ARG A 132 -9.51 6.51 1.96
CA ARG A 132 -10.43 5.88 1.03
C ARG A 132 -10.43 4.38 1.28
N ILE A 133 -11.59 3.80 1.57
CA ILE A 133 -11.76 2.37 1.86
C ILE A 133 -12.80 1.76 0.94
N GLN A 134 -12.83 0.43 0.88
CA GLN A 134 -13.91 -0.29 0.21
C GLN A 134 -14.56 -1.23 1.22
N GLN A 135 -15.90 -1.18 1.29
CA GLN A 135 -16.69 -2.03 2.16
C GLN A 135 -17.79 -2.71 1.36
N ASN A 136 -17.74 -4.04 1.25
CA ASN A 136 -18.72 -4.83 0.46
C ASN A 136 -18.89 -4.33 -0.99
N GLY A 137 -17.80 -3.92 -1.64
CA GLY A 137 -17.83 -3.37 -2.99
C GLY A 137 -18.31 -1.92 -3.12
N ILE A 138 -18.60 -1.25 -2.00
CA ILE A 138 -19.01 0.16 -1.96
C ILE A 138 -17.80 1.01 -1.58
N ASP A 139 -17.57 2.10 -2.31
CA ASP A 139 -16.53 3.08 -2.02
C ASP A 139 -16.94 3.94 -0.84
N ARG A 140 -16.13 3.94 0.19
CA ARG A 140 -16.37 4.65 1.45
C ARG A 140 -15.13 5.41 1.90
N GLN A 141 -15.30 6.23 2.92
CA GLN A 141 -14.23 6.96 3.58
C GLN A 141 -14.25 6.68 5.08
N ALA A 142 -13.05 6.49 5.65
CA ALA A 142 -12.83 6.46 7.09
C ALA A 142 -12.16 7.77 7.49
N HIS A 143 -12.80 8.51 8.41
CA HIS A 143 -12.31 9.79 8.93
C HIS A 143 -11.82 9.59 10.35
N VAL A 144 -10.52 9.75 10.58
CA VAL A 144 -9.90 9.68 11.90
C VAL A 144 -9.70 11.11 12.40
N PHE A 145 -10.40 11.48 13.46
CA PHE A 145 -10.33 12.80 14.10
C PHE A 145 -9.21 12.80 15.12
N ILE A 146 -8.20 13.65 14.92
CA ILE A 146 -6.99 13.74 15.73
C ILE A 146 -6.89 15.15 16.30
N ASP A 147 -6.86 15.28 17.61
CA ASP A 147 -6.75 16.58 18.29
C ASP A 147 -5.39 17.25 18.11
N PRO A 148 -5.21 18.50 18.58
CA PRO A 148 -3.93 19.20 18.49
C PRO A 148 -2.77 18.52 19.25
N GLN A 149 -3.06 17.68 20.24
CA GLN A 149 -2.10 16.88 20.98
C GLN A 149 -1.72 15.61 20.21
N GLY A 150 -2.37 15.34 19.09
CA GLY A 150 -2.14 14.18 18.24
C GLY A 150 -2.91 12.94 18.66
N VAL A 151 -3.88 13.04 19.58
CA VAL A 151 -4.67 11.91 20.08
C VAL A 151 -5.91 11.70 19.25
N VAL A 152 -6.19 10.43 18.90
CA VAL A 152 -7.43 10.04 18.19
C VAL A 152 -8.64 10.28 19.09
N GLN A 153 -9.59 11.07 18.64
CA GLN A 153 -10.79 11.39 19.39
C GLN A 153 -12.00 10.55 18.96
N ARG A 154 -12.13 10.29 17.68
CA ARG A 154 -13.21 9.46 17.12
C ARG A 154 -12.87 9.00 15.71
N ILE A 155 -13.60 8.00 15.26
CA ILE A 155 -13.59 7.51 13.87
C ILE A 155 -15.01 7.62 13.33
N MET A 156 -15.16 8.07 12.09
CA MET A 156 -16.44 8.14 11.39
C MET A 156 -16.28 7.52 10.00
N PHE A 157 -17.38 6.99 9.48
CA PHE A 157 -17.42 6.43 8.14
C PHE A 157 -18.51 7.13 7.34
N THR A 158 -18.18 7.47 6.08
CA THR A 158 -19.12 8.04 5.11
C THR A 158 -18.99 7.31 3.78
N ASP A 159 -19.98 7.44 2.94
CA ASP A 159 -19.83 7.03 1.56
C ASP A 159 -18.87 7.98 0.83
N GLU A 160 -18.06 7.47 -0.08
CA GLU A 160 -17.20 8.34 -0.89
C GLU A 160 -18.07 9.15 -1.85
N PRO A 161 -17.93 10.49 -1.90
CA PRO A 161 -18.66 11.30 -2.85
C PRO A 161 -18.39 10.81 -4.28
N ARG A 162 -19.44 10.46 -5.00
CA ARG A 162 -19.31 10.23 -6.44
C ARG A 162 -19.04 11.58 -7.07
N LEU A 163 -18.01 11.64 -7.90
CA LEU A 163 -17.88 12.74 -8.85
C LEU A 163 -19.03 12.54 -9.84
N ASP A 164 -20.15 13.19 -9.57
CA ASP A 164 -21.23 13.26 -10.54
C ASP A 164 -20.63 13.82 -11.82
N ASP A 165 -20.71 13.01 -12.86
CA ASP A 165 -20.23 13.39 -14.19
C ASP A 165 -21.21 14.48 -14.68
N ASP A 166 -20.93 15.73 -14.32
CA ASP A 166 -21.67 16.94 -14.72
C ASP A 166 -21.48 17.22 -16.23
N ARG A 167 -21.56 16.15 -17.03
CA ARG A 167 -21.59 16.17 -18.49
C ARG A 167 -23.03 16.04 -19.00
N GLY A 168 -23.87 16.97 -18.61
CA GLY A 168 -25.24 16.89 -19.10
C GLY A 168 -26.15 18.03 -18.71
N ARG A 169 -25.68 19.27 -18.90
CA ARG A 169 -26.60 20.39 -19.09
C ARG A 169 -26.01 21.47 -20.00
#